data_97678d0aa6fd28a5696603504beb6f02
#
_entry.id   97678d0aa6fd28a5696603504beb6f02
#
_cell.length_a   1.000
_cell.length_b   1.000
_cell.length_c   1.000
_cell.angle_alpha   90.00
_cell.angle_beta   90.00
_cell.angle_gamma   90.00
#
_symmetry.space_group_name_H-M   'P 1'
#
loop_
_entity.id
_entity.type
_entity.pdbx_description
1 polymer ?
#
loop_
_entity_poly.entity_id
_entity_poly.type
_entity_poly.pdbx_seq_one_letter_code
_entity_poly.pdbx_strand_id
1 'polypeptide(L)'
;MRSARDFFKPLAVGAPEPAREIPFRPSRMIHFFPPSNDKMVAKLPDIVPTVDILLGNLEDGVPASDKEAARAGLVKVARTVDMGSTQLWTRVNSLDSPWALDDLTTLVTEVGDKFDVIMIPKVEGPEDIHYVDRLLAQLEAKAGLTKPLLVHAILETARGVANVEAICGASPRMQGLSLGPADLAANRRMKTTRVGGGHPDYVVREDPNPDDADATRPTYQQDLWHYTMARMVDACVMHGILPF
;
A
#
# COMPACT_ATOMS: atom_id res chain seq x y z
N MET A 1 1.56 12.81 23.28
CA MET A 1 2.83 12.16 22.87
C MET A 1 3.37 12.91 21.67
N ARG A 2 4.66 13.20 21.61
CA ARG A 2 5.25 13.74 20.38
C ARG A 2 5.17 12.67 19.30
N SER A 3 4.75 13.02 18.11
CA SER A 3 4.74 12.14 16.96
C SER A 3 6.18 11.72 16.63
N ALA A 4 6.37 10.50 16.11
CA ALA A 4 7.66 10.09 15.56
C ALA A 4 8.20 11.11 14.54
N ARG A 5 7.31 11.82 13.83
CA ARG A 5 7.65 12.90 12.89
C ARG A 5 8.43 14.05 13.51
N ASP A 6 8.28 14.30 14.82
CA ASP A 6 8.95 15.39 15.53
C ASP A 6 10.44 15.14 15.79
N PHE A 7 10.91 13.93 15.60
CA PHE A 7 12.28 13.51 15.90
C PHE A 7 13.13 13.22 14.67
N PHE A 8 12.54 13.24 13.50
CA PHE A 8 13.28 12.87 12.29
C PHE A 8 14.03 14.06 11.71
N LYS A 9 15.31 13.83 11.47
CA LYS A 9 16.15 14.60 10.56
C LYS A 9 16.29 13.83 9.26
N PRO A 10 16.67 14.48 8.14
CA PRO A 10 17.01 13.76 6.91
C PRO A 10 17.98 12.62 7.21
N LEU A 11 17.68 11.41 6.73
CA LEU A 11 18.49 10.21 6.99
C LEU A 11 19.73 10.12 6.11
N ALA A 12 19.84 10.99 5.10
CA ALA A 12 21.03 11.14 4.26
C ALA A 12 21.35 12.61 4.07
N VAL A 13 22.64 12.92 3.90
CA VAL A 13 23.09 14.27 3.57
C VAL A 13 22.56 14.65 2.18
N GLY A 14 21.88 15.78 2.10
CA GLY A 14 21.26 16.25 0.84
C GLY A 14 19.86 15.66 0.56
N ALA A 15 19.36 14.78 1.39
CA ALA A 15 17.96 14.33 1.29
C ALA A 15 16.99 15.46 1.69
N PRO A 16 15.76 15.47 1.15
CA PRO A 16 14.75 16.45 1.54
C PRO A 16 14.37 16.30 3.02
N GLU A 17 13.87 17.39 3.60
CA GLU A 17 13.32 17.36 4.96
C GLU A 17 12.17 16.36 5.07
N PRO A 18 12.09 15.59 6.16
CA PRO A 18 10.98 14.67 6.38
C PRO A 18 9.62 15.37 6.35
N ALA A 19 8.62 14.68 5.84
CA ALA A 19 7.25 15.17 5.88
C ALA A 19 6.79 15.38 7.32
N ARG A 20 6.37 16.59 7.68
CA ARG A 20 5.83 16.91 9.02
C ARG A 20 4.38 16.53 9.15
N GLU A 21 3.66 16.65 8.05
CA GLU A 21 2.26 16.30 7.93
C GLU A 21 2.05 15.55 6.61
N ILE A 22 1.22 14.52 6.64
CA ILE A 22 0.79 13.85 5.41
C ILE A 22 -0.30 14.69 4.78
N PRO A 23 -0.14 15.16 3.53
CA PRO A 23 -1.17 15.92 2.85
C PRO A 23 -2.44 15.08 2.71
N PHE A 24 -3.57 15.61 3.17
CA PHE A 24 -4.86 14.99 2.89
C PHE A 24 -5.21 15.21 1.42
N ARG A 25 -5.36 14.10 0.69
CA ARG A 25 -5.84 14.10 -0.69
C ARG A 25 -6.94 13.06 -0.83
N PRO A 26 -7.98 13.32 -1.64
CA PRO A 26 -8.96 12.29 -1.96
C PRO A 26 -8.30 11.04 -2.53
N SER A 27 -8.69 9.86 -2.06
CA SER A 27 -8.10 8.59 -2.44
C SER A 27 -9.18 7.50 -2.54
N ARG A 28 -10.30 7.83 -3.16
CA ARG A 28 -11.47 6.96 -3.31
C ARG A 28 -11.26 5.83 -4.31
N MET A 29 -10.37 6.08 -5.29
CA MET A 29 -10.09 5.15 -6.38
C MET A 29 -8.59 5.05 -6.63
N ILE A 30 -8.04 3.86 -6.45
CA ILE A 30 -6.69 3.50 -6.88
C ILE A 30 -6.83 2.59 -8.11
N HIS A 31 -6.41 3.07 -9.26
CA HIS A 31 -6.41 2.30 -10.50
C HIS A 31 -5.03 1.69 -10.75
N PHE A 32 -4.94 0.37 -10.64
CA PHE A 32 -3.72 -0.39 -10.93
C PHE A 32 -3.57 -0.61 -12.42
N PHE A 33 -2.37 -0.44 -12.96
CA PHE A 33 -2.06 -0.81 -14.33
C PHE A 33 -0.71 -1.52 -14.42
N PRO A 34 -0.55 -2.52 -15.31
CA PRO A 34 0.72 -3.16 -15.60
C PRO A 34 1.49 -2.33 -16.65
N PRO A 35 2.62 -1.71 -16.29
CA PRO A 35 3.33 -0.81 -17.19
C PRO A 35 3.98 -1.47 -18.41
N SER A 36 4.12 -2.80 -18.40
CA SER A 36 4.57 -3.60 -19.56
C SER A 36 3.49 -3.85 -20.60
N ASN A 37 2.23 -3.48 -20.33
CA ASN A 37 1.12 -3.71 -21.24
C ASN A 37 0.80 -2.46 -22.05
N ASP A 38 1.33 -2.36 -23.28
CA ASP A 38 1.14 -1.20 -24.15
C ASP A 38 -0.32 -0.84 -24.42
N LYS A 39 -1.22 -1.85 -24.49
CA LYS A 39 -2.66 -1.59 -24.72
C LYS A 39 -3.32 -0.91 -23.53
N MET A 40 -2.90 -1.24 -22.31
CA MET A 40 -3.39 -0.57 -21.12
C MET A 40 -2.75 0.80 -20.95
N VAL A 41 -1.45 0.91 -21.21
CA VAL A 41 -0.74 2.20 -21.17
C VAL A 41 -1.35 3.20 -22.13
N ALA A 42 -1.74 2.78 -23.34
CA ALA A 42 -2.38 3.65 -24.32
C ALA A 42 -3.73 4.25 -23.88
N LYS A 43 -4.39 3.64 -22.88
CA LYS A 43 -5.67 4.13 -22.33
C LYS A 43 -5.50 5.07 -21.14
N LEU A 44 -4.30 5.23 -20.60
CA LEU A 44 -4.07 6.03 -19.40
C LEU A 44 -4.52 7.48 -19.53
N PRO A 45 -4.34 8.18 -20.67
CA PRO A 45 -4.84 9.54 -20.81
C PRO A 45 -6.36 9.69 -20.58
N ASP A 46 -7.14 8.65 -20.93
CA ASP A 46 -8.59 8.64 -20.71
C ASP A 46 -8.95 8.25 -19.26
N ILE A 47 -8.09 7.48 -18.59
CA ILE A 47 -8.31 6.98 -17.22
C ILE A 47 -7.92 8.05 -16.19
N VAL A 48 -6.78 8.72 -16.39
CA VAL A 48 -6.23 9.71 -15.46
C VAL A 48 -7.29 10.69 -14.92
N PRO A 49 -8.12 11.35 -15.72
CA PRO A 49 -9.09 12.31 -15.20
C PRO A 49 -10.25 11.69 -14.42
N THR A 50 -10.36 10.37 -14.38
CA THR A 50 -11.48 9.65 -13.73
C THR A 50 -11.10 9.01 -12.40
N VAL A 51 -9.82 9.05 -12.01
CA VAL A 51 -9.29 8.38 -10.81
C VAL A 51 -8.53 9.35 -9.92
N ASP A 52 -8.50 9.08 -8.63
CA ASP A 52 -7.71 9.89 -7.69
C ASP A 52 -6.23 9.49 -7.71
N ILE A 53 -5.97 8.19 -7.91
CA ILE A 53 -4.63 7.61 -7.90
C ILE A 53 -4.48 6.66 -9.10
N LEU A 54 -3.44 6.87 -9.89
CA LEU A 54 -2.97 5.93 -10.89
C LEU A 54 -1.74 5.20 -10.33
N LEU A 55 -1.77 3.87 -10.28
CA LEU A 55 -0.72 3.07 -9.67
C LEU A 55 -0.07 2.12 -10.68
N GLY A 56 1.20 2.38 -10.99
CA GLY A 56 2.04 1.48 -11.77
C GLY A 56 2.45 0.26 -10.96
N ASN A 57 2.00 -0.91 -11.39
CA ASN A 57 2.25 -2.15 -10.67
C ASN A 57 3.45 -2.91 -11.22
N LEU A 58 4.46 -3.16 -10.38
CA LEU A 58 5.64 -3.96 -10.73
C LEU A 58 5.65 -5.35 -10.05
N GLU A 59 4.69 -5.59 -9.14
CA GLU A 59 4.66 -6.79 -8.30
C GLU A 59 3.72 -7.86 -8.87
N ASP A 60 2.78 -8.39 -8.09
CA ASP A 60 1.87 -9.46 -8.51
C ASP A 60 1.08 -9.10 -9.76
N GLY A 61 0.95 -10.08 -10.66
CA GLY A 61 0.34 -9.89 -11.98
C GLY A 61 1.34 -9.45 -13.07
N VAL A 62 2.60 -9.18 -12.73
CA VAL A 62 3.69 -8.99 -13.69
C VAL A 62 4.60 -10.22 -13.66
N PRO A 63 4.70 -11.01 -14.75
CA PRO A 63 5.58 -12.15 -14.81
C PRO A 63 7.05 -11.80 -14.54
N ALA A 64 7.83 -12.76 -14.02
CA ALA A 64 9.25 -12.55 -13.73
C ALA A 64 10.04 -12.09 -14.97
N SER A 65 9.72 -12.61 -16.16
CA SER A 65 10.32 -12.21 -17.44
C SER A 65 10.06 -10.74 -17.82
N ASP A 66 9.01 -10.14 -17.27
CA ASP A 66 8.52 -8.82 -17.68
C ASP A 66 8.84 -7.72 -16.65
N LYS A 67 9.49 -8.07 -15.53
CA LYS A 67 9.78 -7.12 -14.44
C LYS A 67 10.59 -5.92 -14.90
N GLU A 68 11.65 -6.15 -15.68
CA GLU A 68 12.49 -5.08 -16.23
C GLU A 68 11.72 -4.22 -17.25
N ALA A 69 10.94 -4.86 -18.13
CA ALA A 69 10.10 -4.16 -19.09
C ALA A 69 9.02 -3.32 -18.40
N ALA A 70 8.42 -3.83 -17.32
CA ALA A 70 7.44 -3.10 -16.52
C ALA A 70 8.08 -1.87 -15.85
N ARG A 71 9.27 -2.01 -15.27
CA ARG A 71 10.01 -0.89 -14.68
C ARG A 71 10.31 0.18 -15.74
N ALA A 72 10.85 -0.19 -16.88
CA ALA A 72 11.13 0.74 -17.99
C ALA A 72 9.86 1.39 -18.53
N GLY A 73 8.77 0.61 -18.65
CA GLY A 73 7.46 1.10 -19.05
C GLY A 73 6.91 2.14 -18.06
N LEU A 74 7.09 1.93 -16.76
CA LEU A 74 6.65 2.89 -15.75
C LEU A 74 7.44 4.21 -15.80
N VAL A 75 8.75 4.15 -16.02
CA VAL A 75 9.57 5.35 -16.28
C VAL A 75 9.06 6.12 -17.49
N LYS A 76 8.74 5.41 -18.58
CA LYS A 76 8.17 6.04 -19.79
C LYS A 76 6.82 6.69 -19.47
N VAL A 77 5.92 6.02 -18.77
CA VAL A 77 4.61 6.59 -18.39
C VAL A 77 4.80 7.85 -17.54
N ALA A 78 5.66 7.81 -16.51
CA ALA A 78 5.93 8.95 -15.66
C ALA A 78 6.47 10.17 -16.42
N ARG A 79 7.21 9.95 -17.53
CA ARG A 79 7.75 11.03 -18.38
C ARG A 79 6.77 11.57 -19.41
N THR A 80 5.82 10.75 -19.86
CA THR A 80 5.03 11.08 -21.07
C THR A 80 3.54 11.29 -20.83
N VAL A 81 2.99 10.77 -19.73
CA VAL A 81 1.56 10.90 -19.41
C VAL A 81 1.39 12.10 -18.46
N ASP A 82 0.54 13.04 -18.87
CA ASP A 82 0.14 14.15 -18.00
C ASP A 82 -0.83 13.63 -16.94
N MET A 83 -0.45 13.73 -15.68
CA MET A 83 -1.26 13.26 -14.54
C MET A 83 -2.26 14.31 -14.07
N GLY A 84 -2.15 15.57 -14.49
CA GLY A 84 -3.01 16.64 -13.99
C GLY A 84 -3.04 16.69 -12.46
N SER A 85 -4.23 16.48 -11.87
CA SER A 85 -4.41 16.41 -10.40
C SER A 85 -4.34 14.99 -9.83
N THR A 86 -4.28 13.96 -10.69
CA THR A 86 -4.21 12.56 -10.30
C THR A 86 -2.83 12.23 -9.74
N GLN A 87 -2.78 11.54 -8.61
CA GLN A 87 -1.52 11.12 -8.02
C GLN A 87 -0.93 9.94 -8.81
N LEU A 88 0.39 9.95 -9.01
CA LEU A 88 1.11 8.80 -9.54
C LEU A 88 1.76 8.03 -8.39
N TRP A 89 1.34 6.80 -8.22
CA TRP A 89 1.92 5.86 -7.27
C TRP A 89 2.59 4.69 -8.00
N THR A 90 3.44 3.96 -7.30
CA THR A 90 3.95 2.67 -7.78
C THR A 90 3.92 1.63 -6.66
N ARG A 91 3.54 0.39 -7.00
CA ARG A 91 3.79 -0.77 -6.16
C ARG A 91 5.05 -1.47 -6.67
N VAL A 92 6.12 -1.40 -5.89
CA VAL A 92 7.38 -2.09 -6.18
C VAL A 92 7.28 -3.57 -5.87
N ASN A 93 8.25 -4.35 -6.30
CA ASN A 93 8.33 -5.76 -5.91
C ASN A 93 8.58 -5.89 -4.40
N SER A 94 8.20 -7.05 -3.82
CA SER A 94 8.42 -7.33 -2.40
C SER A 94 9.91 -7.25 -2.03
N LEU A 95 10.20 -6.84 -0.80
CA LEU A 95 11.58 -6.55 -0.35
C LEU A 95 12.48 -7.78 -0.31
N ASP A 96 11.91 -8.98 -0.25
CA ASP A 96 12.61 -10.27 -0.35
C ASP A 96 12.87 -10.72 -1.79
N SER A 97 12.41 -9.93 -2.79
CA SER A 97 12.63 -10.22 -4.21
C SER A 97 13.96 -9.65 -4.71
N PRO A 98 14.55 -10.22 -5.78
CA PRO A 98 15.75 -9.66 -6.39
C PRO A 98 15.51 -8.34 -7.15
N TRP A 99 14.28 -7.91 -7.34
CA TRP A 99 13.93 -6.73 -8.17
C TRP A 99 13.69 -5.46 -7.37
N ALA A 100 13.37 -5.55 -6.07
CA ALA A 100 12.96 -4.40 -5.26
C ALA A 100 14.01 -3.27 -5.22
N LEU A 101 15.29 -3.63 -5.10
CA LEU A 101 16.38 -2.65 -5.09
C LEU A 101 16.48 -1.88 -6.40
N ASP A 102 16.39 -2.59 -7.52
CA ASP A 102 16.46 -1.98 -8.85
C ASP A 102 15.21 -1.15 -9.16
N ASP A 103 14.03 -1.59 -8.67
CA ASP A 103 12.80 -0.81 -8.79
C ASP A 103 12.96 0.54 -8.11
N LEU A 104 13.34 0.55 -6.84
CA LEU A 104 13.52 1.78 -6.07
C LEU A 104 14.63 2.65 -6.67
N THR A 105 15.77 2.05 -7.02
CA THR A 105 16.89 2.80 -7.56
C THR A 105 16.51 3.48 -8.87
N THR A 106 15.97 2.75 -9.82
CA THR A 106 15.61 3.27 -11.14
C THR A 106 14.51 4.33 -11.05
N LEU A 107 13.41 4.00 -10.37
CA LEU A 107 12.27 4.91 -10.32
C LEU A 107 12.61 6.22 -9.61
N VAL A 108 13.29 6.16 -8.47
CA VAL A 108 13.62 7.36 -7.70
C VAL A 108 14.67 8.22 -8.42
N THR A 109 15.70 7.61 -9.02
CA THR A 109 16.76 8.39 -9.67
C THR A 109 16.38 8.94 -11.02
N GLU A 110 15.47 8.31 -11.76
CA GLU A 110 15.10 8.74 -13.11
C GLU A 110 13.83 9.61 -13.17
N VAL A 111 12.86 9.35 -12.29
CA VAL A 111 11.52 9.98 -12.33
C VAL A 111 10.91 10.17 -10.93
N GLY A 112 11.72 10.22 -9.88
CA GLY A 112 11.24 10.33 -8.51
C GLY A 112 10.41 11.60 -8.23
N ASP A 113 10.66 12.68 -8.97
CA ASP A 113 9.90 13.93 -8.90
C ASP A 113 8.44 13.79 -9.42
N LYS A 114 8.13 12.71 -10.11
CA LYS A 114 6.80 12.41 -10.66
C LYS A 114 5.94 11.56 -9.73
N PHE A 115 6.55 10.88 -8.78
CA PHE A 115 5.81 10.01 -7.85
C PHE A 115 5.40 10.75 -6.58
N ASP A 116 4.20 10.44 -6.10
CA ASP A 116 3.70 10.88 -4.79
C ASP A 116 4.00 9.85 -3.70
N VAL A 117 3.81 8.56 -4.00
CA VAL A 117 3.89 7.48 -3.02
C VAL A 117 4.50 6.21 -3.63
N ILE A 118 5.35 5.57 -2.84
CA ILE A 118 5.86 4.22 -3.10
C ILE A 118 5.07 3.23 -2.23
N MET A 119 4.37 2.30 -2.86
CA MET A 119 3.62 1.25 -2.17
C MET A 119 4.49 0.00 -2.02
N ILE A 120 4.65 -0.44 -0.78
CA ILE A 120 5.48 -1.60 -0.41
C ILE A 120 4.56 -2.77 -0.08
N PRO A 121 4.62 -3.86 -0.86
CA PRO A 121 3.85 -5.07 -0.59
C PRO A 121 4.49 -5.89 0.52
N LYS A 122 3.72 -6.79 1.13
CA LYS A 122 4.15 -7.84 2.06
C LYS A 122 4.99 -7.33 3.24
N VAL A 123 4.67 -6.12 3.75
CA VAL A 123 5.35 -5.56 4.91
C VAL A 123 5.04 -6.39 6.15
N GLU A 124 6.07 -6.83 6.85
CA GLU A 124 5.95 -7.68 8.03
C GLU A 124 6.31 -6.99 9.35
N GLY A 125 7.07 -5.90 9.28
CA GLY A 125 7.48 -5.19 10.49
C GLY A 125 8.01 -3.78 10.22
N PRO A 126 8.31 -3.02 11.29
CA PRO A 126 8.89 -1.69 11.17
C PRO A 126 10.27 -1.69 10.49
N GLU A 127 11.01 -2.80 10.57
CA GLU A 127 12.31 -2.99 9.93
C GLU A 127 12.24 -2.85 8.40
N ASP A 128 11.17 -3.31 7.77
CA ASP A 128 10.95 -3.17 6.34
C ASP A 128 10.82 -1.70 5.95
N ILE A 129 10.05 -0.96 6.74
CA ILE A 129 9.86 0.48 6.53
C ILE A 129 11.15 1.25 6.80
N HIS A 130 11.91 0.90 7.84
CA HIS A 130 13.21 1.54 8.13
C HIS A 130 14.22 1.34 7.01
N TYR A 131 14.27 0.14 6.40
CA TYR A 131 15.12 -0.13 5.24
C TYR A 131 14.73 0.78 4.06
N VAL A 132 13.44 0.80 3.71
CA VAL A 132 12.94 1.62 2.61
C VAL A 132 13.19 3.11 2.85
N ASP A 133 12.92 3.62 4.06
CA ASP A 133 13.12 5.02 4.41
C ASP A 133 14.59 5.45 4.23
N ARG A 134 15.54 4.63 4.70
CA ARG A 134 16.97 4.92 4.53
C ARG A 134 17.41 4.88 3.07
N LEU A 135 16.93 3.91 2.32
CA LEU A 135 17.23 3.78 0.89
C LEU A 135 16.65 4.95 0.10
N LEU A 136 15.40 5.31 0.34
CA LEU A 136 14.76 6.47 -0.30
C LEU A 136 15.54 7.75 0.00
N ALA A 137 15.93 8.00 1.25
CA ALA A 137 16.70 9.20 1.60
C ALA A 137 18.01 9.31 0.81
N GLN A 138 18.73 8.20 0.61
CA GLN A 138 19.95 8.18 -0.19
C GLN A 138 19.69 8.42 -1.68
N LEU A 139 18.65 7.78 -2.21
CA LEU A 139 18.29 7.92 -3.63
C LEU A 139 17.75 9.31 -3.95
N GLU A 140 16.94 9.88 -3.07
CA GLU A 140 16.43 11.26 -3.18
C GLU A 140 17.56 12.28 -3.15
N ALA A 141 18.53 12.12 -2.22
CA ALA A 141 19.72 12.97 -2.17
C ALA A 141 20.53 12.87 -3.48
N LYS A 142 20.72 11.64 -3.99
CA LYS A 142 21.43 11.39 -5.25
C LYS A 142 20.70 11.99 -6.45
N ALA A 143 19.38 11.94 -6.47
CA ALA A 143 18.54 12.49 -7.53
C ALA A 143 18.27 14.00 -7.38
N GLY A 144 18.65 14.63 -6.26
CA GLY A 144 18.40 16.04 -5.99
C GLY A 144 16.93 16.36 -5.78
N LEU A 145 16.13 15.42 -5.26
CA LEU A 145 14.73 15.67 -5.00
C LEU A 145 14.55 16.69 -3.86
N THR A 146 13.57 17.56 -4.01
CA THR A 146 13.24 18.62 -3.04
C THR A 146 12.11 18.27 -2.09
N LYS A 147 11.38 17.18 -2.39
CA LYS A 147 10.29 16.66 -1.57
C LYS A 147 10.51 15.18 -1.29
N PRO A 148 10.24 14.71 -0.07
CA PRO A 148 10.35 13.29 0.25
C PRO A 148 9.21 12.52 -0.42
N LEU A 149 9.53 11.34 -0.96
CA LEU A 149 8.54 10.37 -1.38
C LEU A 149 7.85 9.79 -0.15
N LEU A 150 6.54 9.61 -0.23
CA LEU A 150 5.77 8.98 0.82
C LEU A 150 5.75 7.46 0.63
N VAL A 151 5.48 6.73 1.71
CA VAL A 151 5.41 5.27 1.74
C VAL A 151 4.03 4.82 2.14
N HIS A 152 3.49 3.86 1.41
CA HIS A 152 2.25 3.16 1.70
C HIS A 152 2.56 1.67 1.86
N ALA A 153 2.12 1.05 2.95
CA ALA A 153 2.36 -0.37 3.17
C ALA A 153 1.10 -1.21 2.93
N ILE A 154 1.28 -2.44 2.42
CA ILE A 154 0.18 -3.40 2.29
C ILE A 154 0.31 -4.44 3.41
N LEU A 155 -0.76 -4.57 4.20
CA LEU A 155 -0.91 -5.61 5.22
C LEU A 155 -1.51 -6.87 4.56
N GLU A 156 -0.65 -7.80 4.23
CA GLU A 156 -1.04 -9.02 3.51
C GLU A 156 -0.34 -10.28 4.02
N THR A 157 0.27 -10.16 5.22
CA THR A 157 0.78 -11.29 5.98
C THR A 157 0.26 -11.25 7.42
N ALA A 158 0.15 -12.40 8.06
CA ALA A 158 -0.27 -12.48 9.46
C ALA A 158 0.71 -11.74 10.39
N ARG A 159 2.01 -11.75 10.06
CA ARG A 159 3.04 -11.02 10.80
C ARG A 159 2.90 -9.51 10.64
N GLY A 160 2.63 -9.04 9.42
CA GLY A 160 2.35 -7.62 9.17
C GLY A 160 1.14 -7.12 9.96
N VAL A 161 0.04 -7.89 9.97
CA VAL A 161 -1.13 -7.56 10.79
C VAL A 161 -0.81 -7.57 12.29
N ALA A 162 0.03 -8.50 12.77
CA ALA A 162 0.46 -8.53 14.17
C ALA A 162 1.27 -7.30 14.57
N ASN A 163 2.01 -6.68 13.64
CA ASN A 163 2.91 -5.55 13.86
C ASN A 163 2.35 -4.21 13.35
N VAL A 164 1.05 -4.12 13.06
CA VAL A 164 0.46 -2.98 12.37
C VAL A 164 0.74 -1.63 13.04
N GLU A 165 0.67 -1.54 14.37
CA GLU A 165 0.92 -0.30 15.10
C GLU A 165 2.39 0.14 14.96
N ALA A 166 3.32 -0.82 15.03
CA ALA A 166 4.75 -0.54 14.85
C ALA A 166 5.08 -0.11 13.42
N ILE A 167 4.43 -0.72 12.42
CA ILE A 167 4.56 -0.34 11.01
C ILE A 167 4.06 1.10 10.78
N CYS A 168 2.88 1.46 11.32
CA CYS A 168 2.33 2.82 11.19
C CYS A 168 3.26 3.90 11.73
N GLY A 169 3.95 3.62 12.82
CA GLY A 169 4.86 4.56 13.47
C GLY A 169 6.31 4.52 12.99
N ALA A 170 6.66 3.66 12.04
CA ALA A 170 8.05 3.36 11.71
C ALA A 170 8.79 4.49 10.98
N SER A 171 8.08 5.34 10.25
CA SER A 171 8.70 6.43 9.48
C SER A 171 7.76 7.63 9.34
N PRO A 172 8.29 8.87 9.29
CA PRO A 172 7.51 10.05 8.94
C PRO A 172 7.00 10.04 7.50
N ARG A 173 7.49 9.12 6.65
CA ARG A 173 7.03 8.94 5.27
C ARG A 173 5.75 8.14 5.17
N MET A 174 5.34 7.45 6.25
CA MET A 174 4.15 6.62 6.22
C MET A 174 2.91 7.47 5.90
N GLN A 175 2.34 7.21 4.73
CA GLN A 175 1.14 7.90 4.23
C GLN A 175 -0.13 7.13 4.61
N GLY A 176 -0.07 5.82 4.60
CA GLY A 176 -1.21 4.97 4.89
C GLY A 176 -0.92 3.49 4.78
N LEU A 177 -1.96 2.71 5.01
CA LEU A 177 -1.97 1.26 4.87
C LEU A 177 -3.15 0.81 4.00
N SER A 178 -2.94 -0.27 3.24
CA SER A 178 -4.00 -1.05 2.58
C SER A 178 -4.04 -2.47 3.13
N LEU A 179 -5.21 -3.06 3.15
CA LEU A 179 -5.36 -4.49 3.39
C LEU A 179 -5.24 -5.25 2.07
N GLY A 180 -4.35 -6.26 2.00
CA GLY A 180 -4.22 -7.21 0.89
C GLY A 180 -4.89 -8.55 1.22
N PRO A 181 -6.23 -8.68 1.10
CA PRO A 181 -6.95 -9.82 1.66
C PRO A 181 -6.67 -11.15 0.95
N ALA A 182 -6.29 -11.13 -0.33
CA ALA A 182 -6.00 -12.36 -1.08
C ALA A 182 -4.73 -13.03 -0.55
N ASP A 183 -3.63 -12.29 -0.48
CA ASP A 183 -2.36 -12.81 0.03
C ASP A 183 -2.44 -13.10 1.53
N LEU A 184 -3.14 -12.26 2.29
CA LEU A 184 -3.35 -12.51 3.71
C LEU A 184 -4.13 -13.81 3.96
N ALA A 185 -5.15 -14.10 3.15
CA ALA A 185 -5.89 -15.35 3.25
C ALA A 185 -4.99 -16.56 2.94
N ALA A 186 -4.17 -16.46 1.90
CA ALA A 186 -3.20 -17.50 1.56
C ALA A 186 -2.16 -17.69 2.68
N ASN A 187 -1.60 -16.61 3.21
CA ASN A 187 -0.65 -16.63 4.33
C ASN A 187 -1.27 -17.24 5.61
N ARG A 188 -2.53 -16.94 5.88
CA ARG A 188 -3.31 -17.51 6.99
C ARG A 188 -3.80 -18.94 6.73
N ARG A 189 -3.54 -19.50 5.54
CA ARG A 189 -4.03 -20.83 5.11
C ARG A 189 -5.57 -20.95 5.17
N MET A 190 -6.26 -19.86 4.83
CA MET A 190 -7.72 -19.87 4.78
C MET A 190 -8.20 -20.65 3.56
N LYS A 191 -9.36 -21.30 3.68
CA LYS A 191 -9.99 -22.03 2.56
C LYS A 191 -10.66 -21.12 1.54
N THR A 192 -10.89 -19.87 1.91
CA THR A 192 -11.54 -18.87 1.07
C THR A 192 -10.92 -17.51 1.27
N THR A 193 -10.87 -16.73 0.20
CA THR A 193 -10.40 -15.34 0.20
C THR A 193 -11.56 -14.35 0.11
N ARG A 194 -12.82 -14.81 0.27
CA ARG A 194 -14.00 -13.96 0.06
C ARG A 194 -13.79 -12.56 0.63
N VAL A 195 -13.73 -11.60 -0.27
CA VAL A 195 -13.58 -10.19 0.04
C VAL A 195 -14.92 -9.49 -0.14
N GLY A 196 -15.30 -8.70 0.86
CA GLY A 196 -16.59 -8.02 0.88
C GLY A 196 -17.76 -8.91 1.28
N GLY A 197 -18.53 -8.41 2.21
CA GLY A 197 -19.70 -9.07 2.78
C GLY A 197 -19.38 -10.29 3.66
N GLY A 198 -20.41 -10.78 4.34
CA GLY A 198 -20.27 -11.93 5.23
C GLY A 198 -20.01 -13.24 4.48
N HIS A 199 -19.28 -14.13 5.11
CA HIS A 199 -19.11 -15.50 4.61
C HIS A 199 -20.31 -16.37 5.07
N PRO A 200 -20.95 -17.18 4.20
CA PRO A 200 -22.15 -17.95 4.55
C PRO A 200 -21.93 -18.94 5.70
N ASP A 201 -20.69 -19.44 5.85
CA ASP A 201 -20.32 -20.38 6.90
C ASP A 201 -19.66 -19.72 8.12
N TYR A 202 -19.53 -18.39 8.13
CA TYR A 202 -19.01 -17.61 9.25
C TYR A 202 -20.11 -16.71 9.78
N VAL A 203 -20.90 -17.29 10.68
CA VAL A 203 -22.15 -16.68 11.18
C VAL A 203 -22.22 -16.74 12.69
N VAL A 204 -22.92 -15.78 13.29
CA VAL A 204 -23.37 -15.83 14.68
C VAL A 204 -24.83 -16.23 14.65
N ARG A 205 -25.18 -17.24 15.44
CA ARG A 205 -26.54 -17.73 15.60
C ARG A 205 -26.97 -17.43 17.02
N GLU A 206 -28.19 -16.90 17.18
CA GLU A 206 -28.75 -16.67 18.51
C GLU A 206 -28.95 -17.98 19.28
N ASP A 207 -28.97 -17.87 20.60
CA ASP A 207 -29.28 -18.98 21.46
C ASP A 207 -30.68 -19.52 21.18
N PRO A 208 -30.93 -20.83 21.36
CA PRO A 208 -32.25 -21.39 21.18
C PRO A 208 -33.23 -20.73 22.16
N ASN A 209 -34.49 -20.51 21.69
CA ASN A 209 -35.55 -20.08 22.58
C ASN A 209 -35.79 -21.18 23.63
N PRO A 210 -35.65 -20.90 24.94
CA PRO A 210 -35.84 -21.92 25.97
C PRO A 210 -37.28 -22.48 26.03
N ASP A 211 -38.26 -21.69 25.54
CA ASP A 211 -39.69 -22.06 25.57
C ASP A 211 -40.15 -22.71 24.25
N ASP A 212 -39.32 -22.72 23.19
CA ASP A 212 -39.66 -23.32 21.91
C ASP A 212 -38.35 -23.79 21.20
N ALA A 213 -38.03 -25.07 21.38
CA ALA A 213 -36.84 -25.68 20.80
C ALA A 213 -36.86 -25.78 19.26
N ASP A 214 -38.04 -25.70 18.66
CA ASP A 214 -38.23 -25.79 17.21
C ASP A 214 -38.27 -24.40 16.53
N ALA A 215 -38.18 -23.32 17.30
CA ALA A 215 -38.15 -21.96 16.77
C ALA A 215 -36.93 -21.74 15.87
N THR A 216 -37.16 -21.05 14.76
CA THR A 216 -36.07 -20.61 13.88
C THR A 216 -35.11 -19.66 14.63
N ARG A 217 -33.85 -20.01 14.69
CA ARG A 217 -32.85 -19.20 15.34
C ARG A 217 -32.31 -18.14 14.35
N PRO A 218 -32.44 -16.85 14.66
CA PRO A 218 -31.84 -15.79 13.86
C PRO A 218 -30.36 -16.01 13.67
N THR A 219 -29.86 -15.70 12.47
CA THR A 219 -28.47 -15.89 12.08
C THR A 219 -27.96 -14.61 11.48
N TYR A 220 -26.82 -14.16 11.97
CA TYR A 220 -26.14 -12.94 11.52
C TYR A 220 -24.82 -13.31 10.85
N GLN A 221 -24.58 -12.79 9.67
CA GLN A 221 -23.31 -12.98 8.99
C GLN A 221 -22.21 -12.15 9.64
N GLN A 222 -21.03 -12.72 9.75
CA GLN A 222 -19.81 -12.03 10.19
C GLN A 222 -18.88 -11.77 9.01
N ASP A 223 -18.21 -10.63 9.02
CA ASP A 223 -17.14 -10.32 8.08
C ASP A 223 -15.82 -10.96 8.56
N LEU A 224 -15.22 -11.80 7.73
CA LEU A 224 -13.94 -12.44 8.02
C LEU A 224 -12.80 -11.43 8.24
N TRP A 225 -12.91 -10.24 7.69
CA TRP A 225 -11.89 -9.23 7.69
C TRP A 225 -12.11 -8.13 8.76
N HIS A 226 -13.27 -8.14 9.42
CA HIS A 226 -13.67 -7.07 10.34
C HIS A 226 -12.60 -6.75 11.38
N TYR A 227 -12.09 -7.76 12.09
CA TYR A 227 -11.04 -7.57 13.10
C TYR A 227 -9.78 -6.92 12.50
N THR A 228 -9.33 -7.42 11.35
CA THR A 228 -8.11 -6.90 10.70
C THR A 228 -8.30 -5.47 10.22
N MET A 229 -9.46 -5.15 9.62
CA MET A 229 -9.80 -3.80 9.16
C MET A 229 -9.91 -2.82 10.34
N ALA A 230 -10.65 -3.18 11.39
CA ALA A 230 -10.81 -2.34 12.57
C ALA A 230 -9.45 -2.00 13.20
N ARG A 231 -8.61 -3.03 13.39
CA ARG A 231 -7.26 -2.85 13.94
C ARG A 231 -6.36 -1.98 13.07
N MET A 232 -6.44 -2.12 11.74
CA MET A 232 -5.71 -1.28 10.80
C MET A 232 -6.17 0.18 10.89
N VAL A 233 -7.48 0.40 10.94
CA VAL A 233 -8.05 1.75 11.09
C VAL A 233 -7.58 2.42 12.39
N ASP A 234 -7.67 1.71 13.51
CA ASP A 234 -7.23 2.22 14.81
C ASP A 234 -5.74 2.60 14.80
N ALA A 235 -4.88 1.73 14.24
CA ALA A 235 -3.46 1.99 14.11
C ALA A 235 -3.17 3.20 13.21
N CYS A 236 -3.85 3.31 12.06
CA CYS A 236 -3.69 4.46 11.17
C CYS A 236 -4.10 5.77 11.83
N VAL A 237 -5.27 5.80 12.48
CA VAL A 237 -5.78 6.99 13.18
C VAL A 237 -4.83 7.40 14.32
N MET A 238 -4.33 6.45 15.12
CA MET A 238 -3.37 6.72 16.19
C MET A 238 -2.10 7.42 15.68
N HIS A 239 -1.65 7.10 14.47
CA HIS A 239 -0.46 7.69 13.87
C HIS A 239 -0.74 8.84 12.88
N GLY A 240 -2.01 9.19 12.65
CA GLY A 240 -2.42 10.25 11.74
C GLY A 240 -2.08 9.96 10.27
N ILE A 241 -2.21 8.70 9.87
CA ILE A 241 -2.05 8.22 8.49
C ILE A 241 -3.37 7.62 7.98
N LEU A 242 -3.46 7.29 6.70
CA LEU A 242 -4.71 6.94 6.04
C LEU A 242 -4.92 5.41 5.96
N PRO A 243 -6.06 4.86 6.39
CA PRO A 243 -6.47 3.49 6.08
C PRO A 243 -7.16 3.44 4.71
N PHE A 244 -6.82 2.44 3.88
CA PHE A 244 -7.38 2.19 2.55
C PHE A 244 -8.00 0.80 2.45
#